data_ef10d5dcbf5edb0d1ec5614560e4bf36
#
_entry.id   ef10d5dcbf5edb0d1ec5614560e4bf36
#
_cell.length_a   1.000
_cell.length_b   1.000
_cell.length_c   1.000
_cell.angle_alpha   90.00
_cell.angle_beta   90.00
_cell.angle_gamma   90.00
#
_symmetry.space_group_name_H-M   'P 1'
#
loop_
_entity.id
_entity.type
_entity.pdbx_description
1 polymer ?
#
loop_
_entity_poly.entity_id
_entity_poly.type
_entity_poly.pdbx_seq_one_letter_code
_entity_poly.pdbx_strand_id
1 'polypeptide(L)'
;MAVVKRKSPSVAKQSRTPSQARIGIIGGSGLYSMAGLISPREIKVKTPFGDPSEAIVLGMLEGKRVAFLARHGRGHRILPGEINYRANIYAMKLLGVERIISVSAVGSLQEELRPGEFLVPDQFVDRTRQRVSTFFGEGLVAHVSFAHPTCPQVSAALADASVHCGVKVHRRGTYICMEGPQFSTLAEANMHRQLHFEVVGMTNATEAKLAREAELCYSTIAMITDYDCWHPEHESVTASQIIALLNQNAENAQRVLREAVRALPADRSCKCGSALQHALVTDMKLVPPATKRRLAAILAKYI
;
A
#
# COMPACT_ATOMS: atom_id res chain seq x y z
N MET A 1 29.25 -41.47 39.43
CA MET A 1 29.12 -40.24 38.64
C MET A 1 27.86 -40.30 37.79
N ALA A 2 26.82 -39.57 38.17
CA ALA A 2 25.51 -39.60 37.48
C ALA A 2 25.50 -38.52 36.38
N VAL A 3 25.28 -38.92 35.14
CA VAL A 3 25.18 -38.01 33.98
C VAL A 3 23.76 -37.40 33.98
N VAL A 4 23.68 -36.12 34.32
CA VAL A 4 22.43 -35.32 34.22
C VAL A 4 22.17 -35.00 32.76
N LYS A 5 21.17 -35.65 32.13
CA LYS A 5 20.66 -35.27 30.80
C LYS A 5 19.89 -33.96 30.90
N ARG A 6 20.49 -32.87 30.41
CA ARG A 6 19.78 -31.60 30.20
C ARG A 6 18.77 -31.76 29.06
N LYS A 7 17.51 -31.62 29.37
CA LYS A 7 16.43 -31.52 28.36
C LYS A 7 16.61 -30.20 27.62
N SER A 8 16.71 -30.26 26.29
CA SER A 8 16.64 -29.10 25.40
C SER A 8 15.31 -28.42 25.55
N PRO A 9 15.23 -27.06 25.57
CA PRO A 9 13.95 -26.37 25.62
C PRO A 9 13.21 -26.60 24.29
N SER A 10 11.99 -27.10 24.38
CA SER A 10 11.08 -27.24 23.24
C SER A 10 10.81 -25.85 22.66
N VAL A 11 11.10 -25.68 21.35
CA VAL A 11 10.66 -24.50 20.58
C VAL A 11 9.14 -24.50 20.60
N ALA A 12 8.55 -23.60 21.38
CA ALA A 12 7.11 -23.40 21.44
C ALA A 12 6.63 -23.08 20.02
N LYS A 13 5.76 -23.93 19.46
CA LYS A 13 4.99 -23.63 18.25
C LYS A 13 4.22 -22.34 18.52
N GLN A 14 4.66 -21.23 17.93
CA GLN A 14 3.88 -19.99 17.94
C GLN A 14 2.53 -20.33 17.33
N SER A 15 1.48 -20.30 18.15
CA SER A 15 0.11 -20.42 17.69
C SER A 15 -0.13 -19.32 16.67
N ARG A 16 -0.43 -19.69 15.42
CA ARG A 16 -0.87 -18.73 14.40
C ARG A 16 -2.12 -18.07 14.94
N THR A 17 -2.00 -16.83 15.38
CA THR A 17 -3.19 -16.03 15.71
C THR A 17 -4.11 -16.04 14.49
N PRO A 18 -5.41 -16.37 14.64
CA PRO A 18 -6.31 -16.37 13.51
C PRO A 18 -6.23 -15.02 12.78
N SER A 19 -6.21 -15.04 11.45
CA SER A 19 -6.19 -13.81 10.64
C SER A 19 -7.32 -12.88 11.11
N GLN A 20 -6.96 -11.68 11.57
CA GLN A 20 -7.94 -10.69 12.02
C GLN A 20 -8.61 -9.99 10.84
N ALA A 21 -7.90 -9.86 9.71
CA ALA A 21 -8.43 -9.34 8.44
C ALA A 21 -7.60 -9.89 7.27
N ARG A 22 -8.26 -10.26 6.16
CA ARG A 22 -7.54 -10.70 4.93
C ARG A 22 -7.35 -9.56 3.92
N ILE A 23 -8.06 -8.47 4.06
CA ILE A 23 -8.01 -7.29 3.19
C ILE A 23 -7.59 -6.09 4.03
N GLY A 24 -6.55 -5.40 3.60
CA GLY A 24 -6.11 -4.13 4.13
C GLY A 24 -6.53 -3.00 3.19
N ILE A 25 -7.00 -1.89 3.74
CA ILE A 25 -7.29 -0.67 3.00
C ILE A 25 -6.40 0.43 3.59
N ILE A 26 -5.58 1.07 2.75
CA ILE A 26 -4.78 2.21 3.15
C ILE A 26 -5.38 3.45 2.51
N GLY A 27 -6.04 4.28 3.33
CA GLY A 27 -6.66 5.52 2.91
C GLY A 27 -5.64 6.64 2.80
N GLY A 28 -5.59 7.31 1.66
CA GLY A 28 -4.83 8.53 1.42
C GLY A 28 -5.61 9.79 1.81
N SER A 29 -5.22 10.92 1.23
CA SER A 29 -5.91 12.20 1.39
C SER A 29 -7.39 12.06 1.05
N GLY A 30 -8.27 12.64 1.88
CA GLY A 30 -9.72 12.54 1.73
C GLY A 30 -10.37 11.26 2.28
N LEU A 31 -9.60 10.16 2.50
CA LEU A 31 -10.14 8.89 2.98
C LEU A 31 -9.56 8.55 4.37
N TYR A 32 -10.09 9.16 5.42
CA TYR A 32 -9.64 8.98 6.82
C TYR A 32 -10.50 8.00 7.61
N SER A 33 -11.63 7.60 7.07
CA SER A 33 -12.53 6.58 7.61
C SER A 33 -13.16 5.80 6.47
N MET A 34 -13.68 4.61 6.79
CA MET A 34 -14.39 3.78 5.80
C MET A 34 -15.86 3.71 6.16
N ALA A 35 -16.71 4.32 5.34
CA ALA A 35 -18.16 4.25 5.51
C ALA A 35 -18.68 2.82 5.29
N GLY A 36 -19.71 2.43 6.04
CA GLY A 36 -20.30 1.10 5.95
C GLY A 36 -19.50 0.00 6.65
N LEU A 37 -18.47 0.35 7.41
CA LEU A 37 -17.73 -0.59 8.24
C LEU A 37 -18.60 -0.98 9.45
N ILE A 38 -18.93 -2.27 9.56
CA ILE A 38 -19.75 -2.82 10.65
C ILE A 38 -18.83 -3.24 11.81
N SER A 39 -19.24 -2.91 13.04
CA SER A 39 -18.52 -3.23 14.28
C SER A 39 -17.05 -2.78 14.25
N PRO A 40 -16.78 -1.50 13.97
CA PRO A 40 -15.41 -1.00 13.91
C PRO A 40 -14.74 -1.08 15.29
N ARG A 41 -13.50 -1.57 15.31
CA ARG A 41 -12.66 -1.64 16.51
C ARG A 41 -11.26 -1.12 16.20
N GLU A 42 -10.82 -0.14 16.94
CA GLU A 42 -9.44 0.35 16.84
C GLU A 42 -8.46 -0.56 17.57
N ILE A 43 -7.34 -0.83 16.94
CA ILE A 43 -6.24 -1.56 17.56
C ILE A 43 -4.92 -0.83 17.32
N LYS A 44 -4.10 -0.77 18.36
CA LYS A 44 -2.71 -0.31 18.25
C LYS A 44 -1.82 -1.53 17.99
N VAL A 45 -1.13 -1.52 16.87
CA VAL A 45 -0.22 -2.60 16.47
C VAL A 45 1.20 -2.11 16.65
N LYS A 46 1.97 -2.76 17.52
CA LYS A 46 3.41 -2.49 17.66
C LYS A 46 4.18 -3.32 16.63
N THR A 47 5.17 -2.71 16.00
CA THR A 47 6.02 -3.38 15.02
C THR A 47 7.50 -3.21 15.37
N PRO A 48 8.38 -4.08 14.88
CA PRO A 48 9.83 -3.90 15.02
C PRO A 48 10.38 -2.66 14.30
N PHE A 49 9.56 -2.00 13.50
CA PHE A 49 9.91 -0.79 12.74
C PHE A 49 9.30 0.48 13.34
N GLY A 50 8.76 0.40 14.55
CA GLY A 50 8.05 1.49 15.21
C GLY A 50 6.53 1.39 15.03
N ASP A 51 5.85 2.48 15.29
CA ASP A 51 4.40 2.55 15.23
C ASP A 51 3.91 2.89 13.81
N PRO A 52 2.78 2.30 13.37
CA PRO A 52 2.06 2.75 12.18
C PRO A 52 1.60 4.20 12.29
N SER A 53 1.22 4.78 11.15
CA SER A 53 0.74 6.17 11.05
C SER A 53 -0.44 6.47 11.97
N GLU A 54 -1.27 5.47 12.26
CA GLU A 54 -2.44 5.59 13.15
C GLU A 54 -2.85 4.20 13.68
N ALA A 55 -3.73 4.17 14.67
CA ALA A 55 -4.41 2.94 15.07
C ALA A 55 -5.16 2.32 13.88
N ILE A 56 -5.07 1.01 13.71
CA ILE A 56 -5.74 0.30 12.63
C ILE A 56 -7.17 0.01 13.05
N VAL A 57 -8.13 0.32 12.19
CA VAL A 57 -9.54 0.02 12.41
C VAL A 57 -9.88 -1.31 11.77
N LEU A 58 -10.25 -2.30 12.59
CA LEU A 58 -10.78 -3.58 12.12
C LEU A 58 -12.31 -3.51 12.06
N GLY A 59 -12.90 -4.15 11.06
CA GLY A 59 -14.35 -4.26 10.95
C GLY A 59 -14.77 -5.19 9.83
N MET A 60 -16.08 -5.27 9.63
CA MET A 60 -16.67 -6.02 8.52
C MET A 60 -17.11 -5.06 7.42
N LEU A 61 -16.70 -5.31 6.19
CA LEU A 61 -17.11 -4.58 5.00
C LEU A 61 -17.56 -5.60 3.95
N GLU A 62 -18.81 -5.47 3.48
CA GLU A 62 -19.40 -6.39 2.49
C GLU A 62 -19.19 -7.88 2.86
N GLY A 63 -19.43 -8.22 4.13
CA GLY A 63 -19.30 -9.58 4.65
C GLY A 63 -17.85 -10.08 4.86
N LYS A 64 -16.84 -9.25 4.64
CA LYS A 64 -15.42 -9.61 4.78
C LYS A 64 -14.74 -8.81 5.88
N ARG A 65 -13.83 -9.44 6.62
CA ARG A 65 -13.00 -8.75 7.63
C ARG A 65 -11.96 -7.90 6.92
N VAL A 66 -11.95 -6.60 7.26
CA VAL A 66 -11.00 -5.62 6.72
C VAL A 66 -10.22 -4.92 7.81
N ALA A 67 -9.02 -4.47 7.48
CA ALA A 67 -8.17 -3.60 8.29
C ALA A 67 -8.01 -2.27 7.54
N PHE A 68 -8.44 -1.16 8.14
CA PHE A 68 -8.33 0.16 7.57
C PHE A 68 -7.25 0.98 8.29
N LEU A 69 -6.39 1.67 7.54
CA LEU A 69 -5.34 2.55 8.05
C LEU A 69 -5.37 3.89 7.32
N ALA A 70 -5.44 5.00 8.06
CA ALA A 70 -5.24 6.34 7.52
C ALA A 70 -3.73 6.60 7.36
N ARG A 71 -3.25 6.68 6.11
CA ARG A 71 -1.82 6.80 5.76
C ARG A 71 -1.14 8.00 6.41
N HIS A 72 -1.79 9.15 6.39
CA HIS A 72 -1.27 10.41 6.93
C HIS A 72 -1.72 10.68 8.36
N GLY A 73 -2.28 9.67 9.05
CA GLY A 73 -2.95 9.85 10.34
C GLY A 73 -4.25 10.67 10.21
N ARG A 74 -5.06 10.66 11.27
CA ARG A 74 -6.27 11.49 11.33
C ARG A 74 -5.89 12.97 11.33
N GLY A 75 -6.58 13.77 10.53
CA GLY A 75 -6.30 15.20 10.37
C GLY A 75 -5.09 15.50 9.49
N HIS A 76 -4.59 14.52 8.72
CA HIS A 76 -3.49 14.70 7.75
C HIS A 76 -2.23 15.32 8.37
N ARG A 77 -1.77 14.74 9.48
CA ARG A 77 -0.68 15.29 10.31
C ARG A 77 0.72 14.82 9.93
N ILE A 78 0.82 13.81 9.06
CA ILE A 78 2.08 13.15 8.71
C ILE A 78 2.39 13.45 7.25
N LEU A 79 3.53 14.08 6.99
CA LEU A 79 4.01 14.35 5.64
C LEU A 79 4.33 13.04 4.90
N PRO A 80 4.30 13.02 3.55
CA PRO A 80 4.65 11.82 2.77
C PRO A 80 6.02 11.24 3.13
N GLY A 81 7.02 12.06 3.39
CA GLY A 81 8.36 11.64 3.81
C GLY A 81 8.46 11.14 5.25
N GLU A 82 7.53 11.53 6.13
CA GLU A 82 7.51 11.13 7.54
C GLU A 82 6.74 9.83 7.79
N ILE A 83 5.98 9.33 6.81
CA ILE A 83 5.20 8.11 6.95
C ILE A 83 6.13 6.94 7.26
N ASN A 84 5.82 6.21 8.34
CA ASN A 84 6.50 4.96 8.62
C ASN A 84 5.90 3.81 7.78
N TYR A 85 6.26 3.80 6.49
CA TYR A 85 5.75 2.81 5.53
C TYR A 85 6.05 1.37 5.96
N ARG A 86 7.23 1.11 6.55
CA ARG A 86 7.57 -0.23 7.05
C ARG A 86 6.62 -0.66 8.17
N ALA A 87 6.37 0.20 9.14
CA ALA A 87 5.44 -0.11 10.21
C ALA A 87 4.02 -0.34 9.68
N ASN A 88 3.55 0.48 8.74
CA ASN A 88 2.23 0.36 8.14
C ASN A 88 2.04 -1.01 7.45
N ILE A 89 2.96 -1.39 6.56
CA ILE A 89 2.87 -2.65 5.81
C ILE A 89 3.11 -3.86 6.72
N TYR A 90 4.05 -3.76 7.67
CA TYR A 90 4.31 -4.85 8.61
C TYR A 90 3.13 -5.09 9.56
N ALA A 91 2.47 -4.03 10.04
CA ALA A 91 1.27 -4.16 10.85
C ALA A 91 0.13 -4.85 10.09
N MET A 92 -0.09 -4.52 8.82
CA MET A 92 -1.03 -5.26 7.97
C MET A 92 -0.66 -6.75 7.88
N LYS A 93 0.63 -7.07 7.72
CA LYS A 93 1.11 -8.46 7.71
C LYS A 93 0.84 -9.17 9.01
N LEU A 94 1.07 -8.55 10.16
CA LEU A 94 0.80 -9.11 11.49
C LEU A 94 -0.70 -9.42 11.71
N LEU A 95 -1.59 -8.62 11.14
CA LEU A 95 -3.04 -8.83 11.19
C LEU A 95 -3.54 -9.94 10.26
N GLY A 96 -2.65 -10.54 9.48
CA GLY A 96 -2.98 -11.59 8.52
C GLY A 96 -3.56 -11.08 7.21
N VAL A 97 -3.37 -9.79 6.91
CA VAL A 97 -3.73 -9.22 5.61
C VAL A 97 -2.98 -9.95 4.49
N GLU A 98 -3.67 -10.22 3.42
CA GLU A 98 -3.12 -10.85 2.22
C GLU A 98 -3.16 -9.91 1.01
N ARG A 99 -4.09 -8.95 1.00
CA ARG A 99 -4.32 -8.00 -0.08
C ARG A 99 -4.43 -6.60 0.48
N ILE A 100 -3.67 -5.67 -0.08
CA ILE A 100 -3.76 -4.25 0.23
C ILE A 100 -4.38 -3.53 -0.96
N ILE A 101 -5.44 -2.80 -0.69
CA ILE A 101 -6.01 -1.79 -1.57
C ILE A 101 -5.58 -0.43 -1.03
N SER A 102 -4.87 0.32 -1.84
CA SER A 102 -4.45 1.67 -1.51
C SER A 102 -5.32 2.69 -2.24
N VAL A 103 -5.50 3.87 -1.66
CA VAL A 103 -6.16 5.00 -2.32
C VAL A 103 -5.22 6.20 -2.22
N SER A 104 -5.04 6.90 -3.33
CA SER A 104 -4.15 8.06 -3.41
C SER A 104 -4.76 9.15 -4.28
N ALA A 105 -4.70 10.40 -3.84
CA ALA A 105 -4.92 11.55 -4.70
C ALA A 105 -3.68 11.78 -5.58
N VAL A 106 -3.88 12.15 -6.84
CA VAL A 106 -2.81 12.33 -7.81
C VAL A 106 -3.12 13.47 -8.78
N GLY A 107 -2.06 14.10 -9.29
CA GLY A 107 -2.14 14.99 -10.44
C GLY A 107 -2.03 14.21 -11.74
N SER A 108 -2.80 14.59 -12.75
CA SER A 108 -2.72 14.05 -14.11
C SER A 108 -1.59 14.70 -14.89
N LEU A 109 -0.90 13.90 -15.68
CA LEU A 109 0.14 14.33 -16.62
C LEU A 109 -0.30 14.18 -18.09
N GLN A 110 -1.56 13.76 -18.32
CA GLN A 110 -2.12 13.51 -19.64
C GLN A 110 -3.49 14.18 -19.80
N GLU A 111 -3.76 14.73 -20.97
CA GLU A 111 -4.98 15.47 -21.29
C GLU A 111 -6.26 14.61 -21.16
N GLU A 112 -6.15 13.34 -21.55
CA GLU A 112 -7.26 12.38 -21.53
C GLU A 112 -7.59 11.84 -20.14
N LEU A 113 -6.72 12.02 -19.14
CA LEU A 113 -6.93 11.60 -17.76
C LEU A 113 -7.45 12.79 -16.94
N ARG A 114 -8.77 12.94 -16.89
CA ARG A 114 -9.40 14.15 -16.35
C ARG A 114 -9.58 14.12 -14.83
N PRO A 115 -9.51 15.27 -14.16
CA PRO A 115 -9.93 15.39 -12.77
C PRO A 115 -11.33 14.80 -12.54
N GLY A 116 -11.51 14.02 -11.46
CA GLY A 116 -12.71 13.25 -11.17
C GLY A 116 -12.72 11.82 -11.71
N GLU A 117 -11.82 11.47 -12.62
CA GLU A 117 -11.64 10.10 -13.10
C GLU A 117 -10.62 9.35 -12.22
N PHE A 118 -10.59 8.02 -12.34
CA PHE A 118 -9.66 7.16 -11.61
C PHE A 118 -8.67 6.48 -12.56
N LEU A 119 -7.48 6.22 -12.05
CA LEU A 119 -6.49 5.35 -12.68
C LEU A 119 -6.17 4.18 -11.74
N VAL A 120 -6.09 2.97 -12.28
CA VAL A 120 -5.50 1.81 -11.61
C VAL A 120 -4.14 1.55 -12.25
N PRO A 121 -3.05 2.14 -11.70
CA PRO A 121 -1.73 2.05 -12.31
C PRO A 121 -1.19 0.62 -12.24
N ASP A 122 -0.46 0.21 -13.26
CA ASP A 122 0.24 -1.07 -13.31
C ASP A 122 1.77 -0.92 -13.24
N GLN A 123 2.27 0.32 -13.32
CA GLN A 123 3.69 0.65 -13.21
C GLN A 123 3.95 1.80 -12.23
N PHE A 124 5.16 1.78 -11.64
CA PHE A 124 5.66 2.85 -10.79
C PHE A 124 7.07 3.28 -11.23
N VAL A 125 7.28 4.61 -11.23
CA VAL A 125 8.62 5.20 -11.27
C VAL A 125 8.84 5.88 -9.93
N ASP A 126 9.88 5.48 -9.21
CA ASP A 126 10.20 6.02 -7.88
C ASP A 126 11.29 7.10 -7.98
N ARG A 127 10.91 8.35 -7.70
CA ARG A 127 11.81 9.51 -7.61
C ARG A 127 12.03 9.97 -6.18
N THR A 128 11.58 9.18 -5.19
CA THR A 128 11.84 9.47 -3.77
C THR A 128 13.31 9.21 -3.42
N ARG A 129 13.86 9.97 -2.45
CA ARG A 129 15.29 9.94 -2.14
C ARG A 129 15.61 9.58 -0.69
N GLN A 130 14.70 9.88 0.24
CA GLN A 130 14.96 9.78 1.68
C GLN A 130 14.16 8.66 2.36
N ARG A 131 13.50 7.78 1.59
CA ARG A 131 12.62 6.77 2.16
C ARG A 131 13.28 5.43 2.31
N VAL A 132 13.08 4.80 3.46
CA VAL A 132 13.45 3.40 3.63
C VAL A 132 12.39 2.54 2.96
N SER A 133 12.73 1.96 1.80
CA SER A 133 11.82 1.21 0.93
C SER A 133 12.09 -0.30 0.91
N THR A 134 12.76 -0.84 1.95
CA THR A 134 13.01 -2.28 2.12
C THR A 134 12.92 -2.69 3.59
N PHE A 135 12.50 -3.92 3.83
CA PHE A 135 12.58 -4.59 5.14
C PHE A 135 13.93 -5.26 5.37
N PHE A 136 14.64 -5.58 4.29
CA PHE A 136 15.89 -6.32 4.34
C PHE A 136 17.09 -5.44 4.67
N GLY A 137 18.21 -6.07 4.88
CA GLY A 137 19.43 -5.49 5.42
C GLY A 137 19.83 -6.14 6.74
N GLU A 138 20.82 -5.57 7.44
CA GLU A 138 21.33 -6.08 8.73
C GLU A 138 21.63 -7.60 8.69
N GLY A 139 22.32 -8.03 7.62
CA GLY A 139 22.76 -9.41 7.45
C GLY A 139 21.79 -10.30 6.67
N LEU A 140 20.71 -9.76 6.10
CA LEU A 140 19.83 -10.48 5.18
C LEU A 140 19.64 -9.70 3.89
N VAL A 141 20.01 -10.29 2.76
CA VAL A 141 19.82 -9.72 1.42
C VAL A 141 18.74 -10.49 0.69
N ALA A 142 17.82 -9.75 0.08
CA ALA A 142 16.80 -10.31 -0.81
C ALA A 142 16.58 -9.39 -2.02
N HIS A 143 16.36 -9.98 -3.19
CA HIS A 143 16.05 -9.26 -4.43
C HIS A 143 14.73 -9.76 -4.99
N VAL A 144 13.63 -9.09 -4.62
CA VAL A 144 12.30 -9.43 -5.12
C VAL A 144 12.12 -8.97 -6.57
N SER A 145 11.48 -9.79 -7.40
CA SER A 145 11.09 -9.37 -8.75
C SER A 145 10.03 -8.26 -8.66
N PHE A 146 10.26 -7.15 -9.37
CA PHE A 146 9.42 -5.95 -9.29
C PHE A 146 9.02 -5.38 -10.66
N ALA A 147 9.23 -6.12 -11.75
CA ALA A 147 8.83 -5.71 -13.10
C ALA A 147 7.31 -5.48 -13.23
N HIS A 148 6.52 -6.19 -12.43
CA HIS A 148 5.08 -6.03 -12.34
C HIS A 148 4.72 -5.71 -10.88
N PRO A 149 4.76 -4.44 -10.47
CA PRO A 149 4.67 -4.04 -9.06
C PRO A 149 3.28 -4.26 -8.43
N THR A 150 2.22 -4.25 -9.23
CA THR A 150 0.84 -4.39 -8.76
C THR A 150 0.32 -5.82 -8.89
N CYS A 151 -0.71 -6.15 -8.12
CA CYS A 151 -1.38 -7.45 -8.20
C CYS A 151 -2.47 -7.42 -9.28
N PRO A 152 -2.39 -8.21 -10.34
CA PRO A 152 -3.35 -8.17 -11.44
C PRO A 152 -4.77 -8.51 -10.98
N GLN A 153 -4.94 -9.40 -10.00
CA GLN A 153 -6.24 -9.78 -9.46
C GLN A 153 -6.90 -8.61 -8.71
N VAL A 154 -6.14 -7.88 -7.90
CA VAL A 154 -6.66 -6.72 -7.16
C VAL A 154 -6.90 -5.56 -8.11
N SER A 155 -6.00 -5.32 -9.08
CA SER A 155 -6.15 -4.27 -10.09
C SER A 155 -7.40 -4.47 -10.94
N ALA A 156 -7.65 -5.69 -11.41
CA ALA A 156 -8.87 -6.01 -12.16
C ALA A 156 -10.13 -5.74 -11.33
N ALA A 157 -10.16 -6.22 -10.07
CA ALA A 157 -11.31 -6.00 -9.19
C ALA A 157 -11.59 -4.52 -8.95
N LEU A 158 -10.54 -3.68 -8.80
CA LEU A 158 -10.68 -2.22 -8.64
C LEU A 158 -11.23 -1.55 -9.89
N ALA A 159 -10.70 -1.91 -11.05
CA ALA A 159 -11.13 -1.34 -12.32
C ALA A 159 -12.58 -1.74 -12.65
N ASP A 160 -12.96 -3.00 -12.45
CA ASP A 160 -14.31 -3.49 -12.70
C ASP A 160 -15.32 -2.87 -11.71
N ALA A 161 -14.93 -2.74 -10.44
CA ALA A 161 -15.74 -2.04 -9.43
C ALA A 161 -15.96 -0.57 -9.77
N SER A 162 -14.93 0.11 -10.31
CA SER A 162 -15.05 1.51 -10.75
C SER A 162 -16.08 1.65 -11.85
N VAL A 163 -16.03 0.79 -12.87
CA VAL A 163 -17.02 0.74 -13.95
C VAL A 163 -18.41 0.46 -13.42
N HIS A 164 -18.55 -0.53 -12.53
CA HIS A 164 -19.84 -0.88 -11.91
C HIS A 164 -20.44 0.29 -11.12
N CYS A 165 -19.62 1.09 -10.46
CA CYS A 165 -20.04 2.27 -9.71
C CYS A 165 -20.26 3.51 -10.60
N GLY A 166 -20.12 3.42 -11.93
CA GLY A 166 -20.27 4.53 -12.86
C GLY A 166 -19.12 5.54 -12.81
N VAL A 167 -17.95 5.15 -12.29
CA VAL A 167 -16.77 5.99 -12.26
C VAL A 167 -15.89 5.66 -13.47
N LYS A 168 -15.56 6.67 -14.27
CA LYS A 168 -14.64 6.49 -15.39
C LYS A 168 -13.25 6.12 -14.86
N VAL A 169 -12.70 5.03 -15.39
CA VAL A 169 -11.43 4.48 -14.91
C VAL A 169 -10.51 4.08 -16.06
N HIS A 170 -9.24 4.46 -15.92
CA HIS A 170 -8.15 4.02 -16.78
C HIS A 170 -7.48 2.81 -16.13
N ARG A 171 -7.37 1.70 -16.88
CA ARG A 171 -6.99 0.39 -16.32
C ARG A 171 -5.49 0.16 -16.21
N ARG A 172 -4.68 1.03 -16.80
CA ARG A 172 -3.21 0.95 -16.84
C ARG A 172 -2.61 2.32 -16.88
N GLY A 173 -1.37 2.41 -16.46
CA GLY A 173 -0.58 3.62 -16.55
C GLY A 173 0.55 3.63 -15.53
N THR A 174 1.49 4.51 -15.76
CA THR A 174 2.65 4.73 -14.91
C THR A 174 2.38 5.83 -13.90
N TYR A 175 2.49 5.48 -12.63
CA TYR A 175 2.46 6.41 -11.51
C TYR A 175 3.89 6.81 -11.16
N ILE A 176 4.26 8.07 -11.37
CA ILE A 176 5.52 8.59 -10.86
C ILE A 176 5.35 9.05 -9.40
N CYS A 177 6.23 8.56 -8.52
CA CYS A 177 6.22 8.87 -7.10
C CYS A 177 7.31 9.90 -6.80
N MET A 178 6.91 11.14 -6.53
CA MET A 178 7.79 12.21 -6.09
C MET A 178 7.97 12.23 -4.58
N GLU A 179 9.00 12.91 -4.08
CA GLU A 179 9.25 12.99 -2.63
C GLU A 179 8.17 13.80 -1.89
N GLY A 180 7.79 14.94 -2.41
CA GLY A 180 6.98 15.92 -1.68
C GLY A 180 7.77 16.58 -0.51
N PRO A 181 7.13 17.39 0.37
CA PRO A 181 5.70 17.73 0.33
C PRO A 181 5.32 18.77 -0.72
N GLN A 182 6.31 19.42 -1.37
CA GLN A 182 6.05 20.37 -2.45
C GLN A 182 5.46 19.62 -3.66
N PHE A 183 4.58 20.29 -4.40
CA PHE A 183 4.12 19.85 -5.70
C PHE A 183 5.22 20.01 -6.77
N SER A 184 4.98 19.49 -7.96
CA SER A 184 5.89 19.60 -9.09
C SER A 184 6.19 21.05 -9.44
N THR A 185 7.41 21.32 -9.85
CA THR A 185 7.70 22.51 -10.65
C THR A 185 7.17 22.28 -12.08
N LEU A 186 6.89 23.34 -12.82
CA LEU A 186 6.47 23.24 -14.22
C LEU A 186 7.51 22.48 -15.08
N ALA A 187 8.79 22.63 -14.78
CA ALA A 187 9.85 21.90 -15.47
C ALA A 187 9.82 20.41 -15.19
N GLU A 188 9.55 20.00 -13.94
CA GLU A 188 9.35 18.59 -13.57
C GLU A 188 8.11 18.01 -14.23
N ALA A 189 6.98 18.71 -14.19
CA ALA A 189 5.74 18.29 -14.83
C ALA A 189 5.94 18.07 -16.34
N ASN A 190 6.56 19.01 -17.03
CA ASN A 190 6.88 18.91 -18.46
C ASN A 190 7.82 17.74 -18.77
N MET A 191 8.85 17.52 -17.95
CA MET A 191 9.74 16.37 -18.08
C MET A 191 8.98 15.03 -17.93
N HIS A 192 8.10 14.93 -16.93
CA HIS A 192 7.31 13.73 -16.70
C HIS A 192 6.34 13.44 -17.85
N ARG A 193 5.75 14.50 -18.44
CA ARG A 193 4.89 14.40 -19.62
C ARG A 193 5.65 13.93 -20.87
N GLN A 194 6.86 14.45 -21.09
CA GLN A 194 7.74 13.99 -22.19
C GLN A 194 8.11 12.51 -22.06
N LEU A 195 8.20 11.99 -20.83
CA LEU A 195 8.42 10.57 -20.56
C LEU A 195 7.13 9.73 -20.59
N HIS A 196 6.01 10.32 -20.97
CA HIS A 196 4.70 9.69 -21.08
C HIS A 196 4.23 8.99 -19.80
N PHE A 197 4.49 9.61 -18.63
CA PHE A 197 3.87 9.15 -17.40
C PHE A 197 2.41 9.63 -17.31
N GLU A 198 1.56 8.85 -16.66
CA GLU A 198 0.13 9.16 -16.60
C GLU A 198 -0.24 10.03 -15.40
N VAL A 199 0.28 9.73 -14.22
CA VAL A 199 -0.05 10.49 -13.01
C VAL A 199 1.16 10.68 -12.11
N VAL A 200 1.13 11.75 -11.31
CA VAL A 200 2.11 12.05 -10.27
C VAL A 200 1.46 12.03 -8.89
N GLY A 201 2.16 11.42 -7.93
CA GLY A 201 1.77 11.41 -6.52
C GLY A 201 2.97 11.16 -5.63
N MET A 202 2.75 10.90 -4.32
CA MET A 202 3.85 10.97 -3.34
C MET A 202 4.09 9.69 -2.54
N THR A 203 3.29 8.61 -2.67
CA THR A 203 3.31 7.55 -1.64
C THR A 203 3.39 6.11 -2.14
N ASN A 204 2.83 5.81 -3.31
CA ASN A 204 2.50 4.44 -3.68
C ASN A 204 3.70 3.55 -4.05
N ALA A 205 4.78 4.10 -4.62
CA ALA A 205 5.96 3.30 -4.96
C ALA A 205 6.60 2.66 -3.73
N THR A 206 6.74 3.41 -2.63
CA THR A 206 7.29 2.90 -1.36
C THR A 206 6.38 1.79 -0.76
N GLU A 207 5.05 2.01 -0.77
CA GLU A 207 4.10 0.98 -0.31
C GLU A 207 4.18 -0.29 -1.15
N ALA A 208 4.21 -0.16 -2.48
CA ALA A 208 4.25 -1.30 -3.39
C ALA A 208 5.51 -2.15 -3.21
N LYS A 209 6.69 -1.52 -3.05
CA LYS A 209 7.95 -2.21 -2.77
C LYS A 209 7.87 -3.03 -1.49
N LEU A 210 7.45 -2.42 -0.40
CA LEU A 210 7.32 -3.07 0.91
C LEU A 210 6.22 -4.15 0.91
N ALA A 211 5.09 -3.93 0.26
CA ALA A 211 4.05 -4.94 0.11
C ALA A 211 4.56 -6.18 -0.64
N ARG A 212 5.37 -5.99 -1.70
CA ARG A 212 5.99 -7.08 -2.45
C ARG A 212 6.93 -7.89 -1.57
N GLU A 213 7.80 -7.25 -0.80
CA GLU A 213 8.72 -7.91 0.13
C GLU A 213 7.98 -8.62 1.27
N ALA A 214 6.80 -8.12 1.68
CA ALA A 214 5.94 -8.76 2.67
C ALA A 214 5.04 -9.86 2.10
N GLU A 215 5.14 -10.18 0.81
CA GLU A 215 4.29 -11.15 0.10
C GLU A 215 2.79 -10.81 0.18
N LEU A 216 2.47 -9.52 0.14
CA LEU A 216 1.11 -9.00 0.08
C LEU A 216 0.77 -8.60 -1.36
N CYS A 217 -0.46 -8.89 -1.79
CA CYS A 217 -0.99 -8.26 -2.99
C CYS A 217 -1.11 -6.75 -2.74
N TYR A 218 -0.77 -5.93 -3.72
CA TYR A 218 -0.92 -4.48 -3.65
C TYR A 218 -1.49 -3.96 -4.95
N SER A 219 -2.46 -3.10 -4.87
CA SER A 219 -2.91 -2.25 -5.97
C SER A 219 -3.51 -0.97 -5.40
N THR A 220 -3.59 0.08 -6.22
CA THR A 220 -4.10 1.37 -5.80
C THR A 220 -5.16 1.90 -6.75
N ILE A 221 -6.10 2.67 -6.22
CA ILE A 221 -6.90 3.62 -6.97
C ILE A 221 -6.21 4.97 -6.85
N ALA A 222 -5.73 5.49 -7.97
CA ALA A 222 -5.27 6.86 -8.09
C ALA A 222 -6.45 7.73 -8.50
N MET A 223 -6.92 8.57 -7.58
CA MET A 223 -8.00 9.52 -7.80
C MET A 223 -7.41 10.79 -8.40
N ILE A 224 -7.75 11.11 -9.61
CA ILE A 224 -7.22 12.29 -10.30
C ILE A 224 -7.95 13.52 -9.75
N THR A 225 -7.18 14.43 -9.16
CA THR A 225 -7.72 15.67 -8.54
C THR A 225 -7.48 16.90 -9.36
N ASP A 226 -6.49 16.88 -10.25
CA ASP A 226 -6.00 18.04 -10.99
C ASP A 226 -5.11 17.58 -12.17
N TYR A 227 -4.69 18.55 -12.99
CA TYR A 227 -3.71 18.36 -14.07
C TYR A 227 -2.27 18.73 -13.65
N ASP A 228 -1.91 18.50 -12.38
CA ASP A 228 -0.65 18.98 -11.81
C ASP A 228 -0.51 20.51 -12.04
N CYS A 229 0.63 20.99 -12.55
CA CYS A 229 0.85 22.42 -12.81
C CYS A 229 1.11 22.75 -14.29
N TRP A 230 0.87 21.80 -15.20
CA TRP A 230 1.27 21.95 -16.61
C TRP A 230 0.14 22.44 -17.53
N HIS A 231 -1.14 22.32 -17.14
CA HIS A 231 -2.26 22.60 -18.02
C HIS A 231 -2.52 24.10 -18.16
N PRO A 232 -2.56 24.65 -19.38
CA PRO A 232 -2.61 26.09 -19.57
C PRO A 232 -3.93 26.75 -19.14
N GLU A 233 -5.04 26.01 -19.18
CA GLU A 233 -6.38 26.50 -18.81
C GLU A 233 -6.74 26.24 -17.35
N HIS A 234 -5.89 25.50 -16.63
CA HIS A 234 -6.04 25.24 -15.21
C HIS A 234 -4.87 25.90 -14.48
N GLU A 235 -5.16 26.88 -13.65
CA GLU A 235 -4.13 27.53 -12.82
C GLU A 235 -3.40 26.52 -11.94
N SER A 236 -2.18 26.85 -11.57
CA SER A 236 -1.37 26.05 -10.63
C SER A 236 -2.21 25.62 -9.43
N VAL A 237 -2.24 24.33 -9.18
CA VAL A 237 -3.15 23.70 -8.20
C VAL A 237 -2.90 24.25 -6.81
N THR A 238 -3.96 24.71 -6.16
CA THR A 238 -3.93 25.11 -4.75
C THR A 238 -4.47 23.97 -3.88
N ALA A 239 -4.00 23.91 -2.63
CA ALA A 239 -4.48 22.91 -1.67
C ALA A 239 -6.01 22.96 -1.48
N SER A 240 -6.63 24.16 -1.57
CA SER A 240 -8.07 24.32 -1.42
C SER A 240 -8.87 23.74 -2.60
N GLN A 241 -8.39 23.85 -3.82
CA GLN A 241 -9.01 23.24 -5.00
C GLN A 241 -8.92 21.72 -4.95
N ILE A 242 -7.76 21.20 -4.56
CA ILE A 242 -7.59 19.75 -4.34
C ILE A 242 -8.58 19.23 -3.31
N ILE A 243 -8.76 19.94 -2.18
CA ILE A 243 -9.67 19.51 -1.11
C ILE A 243 -11.12 19.47 -1.58
N ALA A 244 -11.57 20.41 -2.39
CA ALA A 244 -12.95 20.43 -2.89
C ALA A 244 -13.27 19.18 -3.74
N LEU A 245 -12.39 18.83 -4.67
CA LEU A 245 -12.55 17.64 -5.52
C LEU A 245 -12.27 16.34 -4.77
N LEU A 246 -11.38 16.36 -3.77
CA LEU A 246 -11.10 15.20 -2.91
C LEU A 246 -12.34 14.67 -2.20
N ASN A 247 -13.22 15.53 -1.72
CA ASN A 247 -14.44 15.12 -1.02
C ASN A 247 -15.37 14.33 -1.96
N GLN A 248 -15.58 14.83 -3.19
CA GLN A 248 -16.37 14.14 -4.20
C GLN A 248 -15.71 12.80 -4.61
N ASN A 249 -14.41 12.81 -4.85
CA ASN A 249 -13.65 11.62 -5.21
C ASN A 249 -13.63 10.59 -4.08
N ALA A 250 -13.58 11.05 -2.80
CA ALA A 250 -13.62 10.16 -1.65
C ALA A 250 -14.92 9.37 -1.55
N GLU A 251 -16.09 9.96 -1.83
CA GLU A 251 -17.37 9.26 -1.87
C GLU A 251 -17.37 8.19 -2.97
N ASN A 252 -16.89 8.55 -4.15
CA ASN A 252 -16.76 7.61 -5.26
C ASN A 252 -15.80 6.47 -4.90
N ALA A 253 -14.64 6.77 -4.31
CA ALA A 253 -13.68 5.77 -3.87
C ALA A 253 -14.28 4.82 -2.82
N GLN A 254 -15.06 5.32 -1.87
CA GLN A 254 -15.73 4.47 -0.88
C GLN A 254 -16.70 3.48 -1.51
N ARG A 255 -17.50 3.92 -2.51
CA ARG A 255 -18.40 3.04 -3.27
C ARG A 255 -17.61 1.96 -4.03
N VAL A 256 -16.55 2.37 -4.73
CA VAL A 256 -15.67 1.48 -5.47
C VAL A 256 -14.96 0.48 -4.55
N LEU A 257 -14.46 0.93 -3.41
CA LEU A 257 -13.82 0.05 -2.42
C LEU A 257 -14.76 -1.02 -1.89
N ARG A 258 -16.01 -0.66 -1.58
CA ARG A 258 -17.02 -1.62 -1.11
C ARG A 258 -17.27 -2.68 -2.17
N GLU A 259 -17.49 -2.26 -3.43
CA GLU A 259 -17.72 -3.18 -4.55
C GLU A 259 -16.50 -4.06 -4.82
N ALA A 260 -15.30 -3.50 -4.84
CA ALA A 260 -14.07 -4.27 -5.01
C ALA A 260 -13.87 -5.31 -3.88
N VAL A 261 -14.11 -4.91 -2.62
CA VAL A 261 -14.06 -5.85 -1.48
C VAL A 261 -15.07 -6.96 -1.67
N ARG A 262 -16.31 -6.66 -2.11
CA ARG A 262 -17.33 -7.68 -2.39
C ARG A 262 -16.88 -8.66 -3.47
N ALA A 263 -16.32 -8.14 -4.57
CA ALA A 263 -15.92 -8.92 -5.75
C ALA A 263 -14.66 -9.77 -5.53
N LEU A 264 -13.74 -9.36 -4.66
CA LEU A 264 -12.50 -10.10 -4.44
C LEU A 264 -12.77 -11.55 -3.97
N PRO A 265 -12.22 -12.57 -4.64
CA PRO A 265 -12.40 -13.96 -4.24
C PRO A 265 -11.75 -14.26 -2.89
N ALA A 266 -12.21 -15.32 -2.20
CA ALA A 266 -11.66 -15.73 -0.92
C ALA A 266 -10.17 -16.07 -1.05
N ASP A 267 -9.78 -16.82 -2.09
CA ASP A 267 -8.42 -17.29 -2.28
C ASP A 267 -7.65 -16.46 -3.32
N ARG A 268 -6.32 -16.41 -3.14
CA ARG A 268 -5.42 -15.75 -4.08
C ARG A 268 -5.00 -16.72 -5.17
N SER A 269 -5.15 -16.34 -6.43
CA SER A 269 -4.62 -17.06 -7.59
C SER A 269 -3.34 -16.43 -8.17
N CYS A 270 -2.88 -15.32 -7.59
CA CYS A 270 -1.68 -14.59 -8.03
C CYS A 270 -0.41 -15.10 -7.33
N LYS A 271 0.76 -14.78 -7.93
CA LYS A 271 2.08 -15.14 -7.39
C LYS A 271 2.58 -14.21 -6.27
N CYS A 272 1.80 -13.20 -5.83
CA CYS A 272 2.25 -12.24 -4.82
C CYS A 272 2.62 -12.91 -3.49
N GLY A 273 1.91 -13.97 -3.10
CA GLY A 273 2.12 -14.68 -1.85
C GLY A 273 3.37 -15.59 -1.81
N SER A 274 4.14 -15.65 -2.89
CA SER A 274 5.42 -16.40 -3.00
C SER A 274 6.56 -15.55 -3.54
N ALA A 275 6.46 -14.23 -3.38
CA ALA A 275 7.45 -13.29 -3.95
C ALA A 275 8.87 -13.50 -3.41
N LEU A 276 9.03 -14.06 -2.21
CA LEU A 276 10.31 -14.33 -1.57
C LEU A 276 10.87 -15.72 -1.89
N GLN A 277 10.11 -16.61 -2.52
CA GLN A 277 10.48 -18.01 -2.71
C GLN A 277 11.88 -18.20 -3.33
N HIS A 278 12.28 -17.31 -4.23
CA HIS A 278 13.57 -17.32 -4.92
C HIS A 278 14.32 -15.99 -4.79
N ALA A 279 13.91 -15.13 -3.86
CA ALA A 279 14.46 -13.79 -3.69
C ALA A 279 15.51 -13.69 -2.59
N LEU A 280 15.49 -14.59 -1.62
CA LEU A 280 16.44 -14.62 -0.50
C LEU A 280 17.81 -15.07 -0.99
N VAL A 281 18.82 -14.19 -0.90
CA VAL A 281 20.20 -14.44 -1.38
C VAL A 281 21.08 -14.95 -0.25
N THR A 282 20.94 -14.39 0.96
CA THR A 282 21.74 -14.79 2.12
C THR A 282 21.32 -16.17 2.62
N ASP A 283 22.29 -17.08 2.84
CA ASP A 283 22.02 -18.34 3.54
C ASP A 283 21.39 -18.04 4.92
N MET A 284 20.22 -18.60 5.16
CA MET A 284 19.46 -18.38 6.40
C MET A 284 20.25 -18.79 7.66
N LYS A 285 21.25 -19.67 7.56
CA LYS A 285 22.14 -20.03 8.68
C LYS A 285 23.02 -18.86 9.11
N LEU A 286 23.40 -17.98 8.19
CA LEU A 286 24.24 -16.81 8.42
C LEU A 286 23.46 -15.58 8.90
N VAL A 287 22.15 -15.57 8.73
CA VAL A 287 21.31 -14.43 9.12
C VAL A 287 21.28 -14.27 10.65
N PRO A 288 21.59 -13.08 11.18
CA PRO A 288 21.60 -12.83 12.62
C PRO A 288 20.26 -13.17 13.29
N PRO A 289 20.25 -13.75 14.50
CA PRO A 289 19.01 -14.06 15.20
C PRO A 289 18.11 -12.83 15.45
N ALA A 290 18.71 -11.67 15.65
CA ALA A 290 17.97 -10.39 15.82
C ALA A 290 17.20 -10.03 14.55
N THR A 291 17.83 -10.16 13.39
CA THR A 291 17.20 -9.91 12.08
C THR A 291 16.08 -10.90 11.79
N LYS A 292 16.27 -12.19 12.08
CA LYS A 292 15.20 -13.20 11.97
C LYS A 292 14.00 -12.85 12.85
N ARG A 293 14.22 -12.46 14.12
CA ARG A 293 13.13 -12.04 15.02
C ARG A 293 12.41 -10.80 14.50
N ARG A 294 13.17 -9.79 14.05
CA ARG A 294 12.60 -8.56 13.49
C ARG A 294 11.71 -8.83 12.29
N LEU A 295 12.10 -9.76 11.42
CA LEU A 295 11.42 -10.11 10.19
C LEU A 295 10.49 -11.32 10.31
N ALA A 296 10.21 -11.81 11.51
CA ALA A 296 9.53 -13.09 11.74
C ALA A 296 8.20 -13.24 10.97
N ALA A 297 7.38 -12.18 10.89
CA ALA A 297 6.10 -12.25 10.16
C ALA A 297 6.28 -12.36 8.63
N ILE A 298 7.37 -11.83 8.09
CA ILE A 298 7.70 -11.91 6.66
C ILE A 298 8.35 -13.26 6.34
N LEU A 299 9.27 -13.69 7.19
CA LEU A 299 10.08 -14.89 6.98
C LEU A 299 9.42 -16.19 7.47
N ALA A 300 8.20 -16.16 8.01
CA ALA A 300 7.53 -17.30 8.66
C ALA A 300 7.45 -18.58 7.81
N LYS A 301 7.58 -18.49 6.49
CA LYS A 301 7.56 -19.62 5.56
C LYS A 301 8.96 -20.13 5.24
N TYR A 302 10.02 -19.40 5.64
CA TYR A 302 11.41 -19.59 5.18
C TYR A 302 12.37 -19.91 6.31
N ILE A 303 11.93 -19.89 7.57
CA ILE A 303 12.71 -20.18 8.78
C ILE A 303 12.05 -21.26 9.64
#